data_7b6ae8f8997548ef1d091bd63792c252
#
_entry.id   7b6ae8f8997548ef1d091bd63792c252
#
_cell.length_a   1.000
_cell.length_b   1.000
_cell.length_c   1.000
_cell.angle_alpha   90.00
_cell.angle_beta   90.00
_cell.angle_gamma   90.00
#
_symmetry.space_group_name_H-M   'P 1'
#
loop_
_entity.id
_entity.type
_entity.pdbx_description
1 polymer ?
#
loop_
_entity_poly.entity_id
_entity_poly.type
_entity_poly.pdbx_seq_one_letter_code
_entity_poly.pdbx_strand_id
1 'polypeptide(L)'
;MRYNLIVTKYYSEKRGLVKLRYRTNLVIDSEEGAWIEYKSANGRKCKMKFYENTNGYLWTSLALEDHTKISGRLNRLVYSNIYGEIPKGYEIDHIDRNRKNNFPENLRLVTKIENNQNKDIKGEKNGFAILTNTQVREILELVLTHQKTKAEIAKDFGVTFATIKAIRSGRNWLSVTKDIFAKYGIQK
;
A
#
# COMPACT_ATOMS: atom_id res chain seq x y z
N MET A 1 -4.88 9.08 21.49
CA MET A 1 -6.21 9.34 20.84
C MET A 1 -6.99 8.04 20.75
N ARG A 2 -8.30 8.07 21.05
CA ARG A 2 -9.15 6.88 21.01
C ARG A 2 -10.38 7.12 20.16
N TYR A 3 -10.69 6.19 19.26
CA TYR A 3 -11.82 6.22 18.36
C TYR A 3 -12.70 4.99 18.57
N ASN A 4 -14.03 5.20 18.66
CA ASN A 4 -15.01 4.12 18.85
C ASN A 4 -16.03 4.15 17.72
N LEU A 5 -16.30 3.01 17.11
CA LEU A 5 -17.22 2.86 16.00
C LEU A 5 -18.07 1.59 16.17
N ILE A 6 -19.39 1.72 16.05
CA ILE A 6 -20.26 0.56 15.95
C ILE A 6 -20.17 0.01 14.53
N VAL A 7 -19.72 -1.23 14.42
CA VAL A 7 -19.57 -1.93 13.14
C VAL A 7 -20.57 -3.07 13.03
N THR A 8 -21.24 -3.16 11.90
CA THR A 8 -22.28 -4.17 11.63
C THR A 8 -22.04 -4.88 10.30
N LYS A 9 -21.14 -4.38 9.49
CA LYS A 9 -20.86 -4.87 8.14
C LYS A 9 -19.38 -4.83 7.82
N TYR A 10 -18.97 -5.61 6.80
CA TYR A 10 -17.62 -5.63 6.27
C TYR A 10 -17.66 -5.79 4.76
N TYR A 11 -16.85 -5.04 4.02
CA TYR A 11 -16.75 -5.18 2.57
C TYR A 11 -15.57 -6.10 2.21
N SER A 12 -15.89 -7.34 1.85
CA SER A 12 -14.93 -8.38 1.44
C SER A 12 -14.61 -8.25 -0.05
N GLU A 13 -13.34 -8.40 -0.42
CA GLU A 13 -12.92 -8.41 -1.83
C GLU A 13 -13.56 -9.55 -2.64
N LYS A 14 -13.79 -10.69 -1.98
CA LYS A 14 -14.33 -11.90 -2.63
C LYS A 14 -15.86 -11.99 -2.58
N ARG A 15 -16.47 -11.54 -1.48
CA ARG A 15 -17.90 -11.75 -1.17
C ARG A 15 -18.73 -10.47 -1.23
N GLY A 16 -18.11 -9.32 -1.53
CA GLY A 16 -18.79 -8.03 -1.46
C GLY A 16 -19.16 -7.64 -0.02
N LEU A 17 -20.25 -6.91 0.13
CA LEU A 17 -20.75 -6.49 1.43
C LEU A 17 -21.32 -7.69 2.20
N VAL A 18 -20.81 -7.94 3.40
CA VAL A 18 -21.29 -8.98 4.32
C VAL A 18 -21.65 -8.37 5.65
N LYS A 19 -22.66 -8.94 6.32
CA LYS A 19 -23.09 -8.50 7.64
C LYS A 19 -22.36 -9.29 8.73
N LEU A 20 -21.99 -8.60 9.81
CA LEU A 20 -21.40 -9.21 10.98
C LEU A 20 -22.48 -9.86 11.85
N ARG A 21 -22.18 -11.03 12.39
CA ARG A 21 -23.09 -11.79 13.27
C ARG A 21 -23.48 -11.06 14.56
N TYR A 22 -22.57 -10.23 15.05
CA TYR A 22 -22.77 -9.50 16.31
C TYR A 22 -22.64 -8.00 16.06
N ARG A 23 -23.48 -7.23 16.75
CA ARG A 23 -23.25 -5.78 16.86
C ARG A 23 -21.93 -5.57 17.62
N THR A 24 -20.96 -5.00 16.95
CA THR A 24 -19.58 -4.96 17.41
C THR A 24 -19.15 -3.52 17.65
N ASN A 25 -18.52 -3.23 18.77
CA ASN A 25 -17.83 -1.97 19.02
C ASN A 25 -16.37 -2.12 18.59
N LEU A 26 -15.95 -1.40 17.56
CA LEU A 26 -14.57 -1.28 17.14
C LEU A 26 -13.92 -0.14 17.90
N VAL A 27 -12.82 -0.42 18.57
CA VAL A 27 -11.97 0.57 19.24
C VAL A 27 -10.64 0.65 18.52
N ILE A 28 -10.21 1.88 18.21
CA ILE A 28 -8.87 2.19 17.69
C ILE A 28 -8.23 3.15 18.67
N ASP A 29 -7.13 2.77 19.25
CA ASP A 29 -6.38 3.54 20.23
C ASP A 29 -4.94 3.73 19.77
N SER A 30 -4.40 4.96 19.85
CA SER A 30 -3.05 5.28 19.38
C SER A 30 -1.93 4.59 20.18
N GLU A 31 -2.22 4.18 21.42
CA GLU A 31 -1.24 3.54 22.32
C GLU A 31 -1.48 2.05 22.46
N GLU A 32 -2.74 1.65 22.68
CA GLU A 32 -3.12 0.24 22.93
C GLU A 32 -3.38 -0.57 21.64
N GLY A 33 -3.48 0.09 20.48
CA GLY A 33 -3.78 -0.52 19.18
C GLY A 33 -5.29 -0.65 18.93
N ALA A 34 -5.70 -1.68 18.19
CA ALA A 34 -7.10 -1.84 17.81
C ALA A 34 -7.68 -3.17 18.28
N TRP A 35 -8.97 -3.16 18.67
CA TRP A 35 -9.72 -4.36 19.04
C TRP A 35 -11.21 -4.19 18.77
N ILE A 36 -11.91 -5.29 18.75
CA ILE A 36 -13.38 -5.33 18.69
C ILE A 36 -13.94 -5.89 19.99
N GLU A 37 -15.06 -5.33 20.43
CA GLU A 37 -15.83 -5.79 21.58
C GLU A 37 -17.24 -6.14 21.14
N TYR A 38 -17.76 -7.30 21.56
CA TYR A 38 -19.10 -7.73 21.25
C TYR A 38 -19.66 -8.62 22.37
N LYS A 39 -20.99 -8.78 22.36
CA LYS A 39 -21.67 -9.79 23.21
C LYS A 39 -21.95 -11.02 22.36
N SER A 40 -21.51 -12.19 22.82
CA SER A 40 -21.86 -13.47 22.23
C SER A 40 -23.34 -13.80 22.44
N ALA A 41 -23.84 -14.84 21.77
CA ALA A 41 -25.24 -15.26 21.86
C ALA A 41 -25.71 -15.57 23.29
N ASN A 42 -24.80 -16.05 24.17
CA ASN A 42 -25.08 -16.29 25.58
C ASN A 42 -24.84 -15.05 26.49
N GLY A 43 -24.73 -13.84 25.92
CA GLY A 43 -24.55 -12.60 26.66
C GLY A 43 -23.14 -12.30 27.16
N ARG A 44 -22.17 -13.22 26.97
CA ARG A 44 -20.77 -13.02 27.40
C ARG A 44 -20.11 -11.87 26.63
N LYS A 45 -19.45 -10.97 27.34
CA LYS A 45 -18.59 -9.94 26.74
C LYS A 45 -17.32 -10.58 26.18
N CYS A 46 -17.01 -10.31 24.92
CA CYS A 46 -15.84 -10.78 24.21
C CYS A 46 -15.01 -9.62 23.71
N LYS A 47 -13.69 -9.73 23.81
CA LYS A 47 -12.72 -8.79 23.26
C LYS A 47 -11.79 -9.55 22.31
N MET A 48 -11.59 -9.05 21.09
CA MET A 48 -10.71 -9.67 20.10
C MET A 48 -9.79 -8.59 19.51
N LYS A 49 -8.48 -8.82 19.61
CA LYS A 49 -7.47 -7.90 19.07
C LYS A 49 -7.28 -8.10 17.56
N PHE A 50 -6.77 -7.07 16.90
CA PHE A 50 -6.22 -7.18 15.56
C PHE A 50 -4.74 -7.56 15.64
N TYR A 51 -4.30 -8.35 14.68
CA TYR A 51 -2.94 -8.83 14.56
C TYR A 51 -2.32 -8.28 13.27
N GLU A 52 -1.03 -8.00 13.31
CA GLU A 52 -0.28 -7.56 12.14
C GLU A 52 0.07 -8.78 11.26
N ASN A 53 -0.17 -8.68 9.96
CA ASN A 53 0.28 -9.66 8.99
C ASN A 53 1.67 -9.31 8.43
N THR A 54 2.26 -10.21 7.64
CA THR A 54 3.58 -10.04 7.01
C THR A 54 3.71 -8.77 6.16
N ASN A 55 2.59 -8.23 5.68
CA ASN A 55 2.53 -7.01 4.90
C ASN A 55 2.27 -5.75 5.75
N GLY A 56 2.26 -5.84 7.07
CA GLY A 56 2.05 -4.72 7.98
C GLY A 56 0.59 -4.27 8.16
N TYR A 57 -0.39 -4.99 7.58
CA TYR A 57 -1.81 -4.68 7.80
C TYR A 57 -2.34 -5.34 9.07
N LEU A 58 -3.21 -4.63 9.77
CA LEU A 58 -3.95 -5.16 10.91
C LEU A 58 -5.18 -5.95 10.43
N TRP A 59 -5.35 -7.17 10.92
CA TRP A 59 -6.45 -8.05 10.57
C TRP A 59 -6.98 -8.85 11.76
N THR A 60 -8.20 -9.35 11.66
CA THR A 60 -8.80 -10.26 12.63
C THR A 60 -9.81 -11.20 11.94
N SER A 61 -10.27 -12.22 12.66
CA SER A 61 -11.34 -13.12 12.19
C SER A 61 -12.70 -12.51 12.51
N LEU A 62 -13.53 -12.28 11.50
CA LEU A 62 -14.88 -11.74 11.65
C LEU A 62 -15.92 -12.86 11.48
N ALA A 63 -16.82 -13.01 12.46
CA ALA A 63 -17.96 -13.91 12.38
C ALA A 63 -19.11 -13.22 11.62
N LEU A 64 -19.69 -13.93 10.65
CA LEU A 64 -20.77 -13.44 9.79
C LEU A 64 -22.14 -13.98 10.24
N GLU A 65 -23.22 -13.34 9.77
CA GLU A 65 -24.60 -13.78 10.04
C GLU A 65 -24.88 -15.20 9.58
N ASP A 66 -24.28 -15.64 8.47
CA ASP A 66 -24.38 -16.98 7.90
C ASP A 66 -23.55 -18.03 8.67
N HIS A 67 -23.08 -17.71 9.87
CA HIS A 67 -22.26 -18.56 10.75
C HIS A 67 -20.86 -18.90 10.20
N THR A 68 -20.48 -18.37 9.05
CA THR A 68 -19.11 -18.47 8.52
C THR A 68 -18.18 -17.43 9.15
N LYS A 69 -16.88 -17.54 8.87
CA LYS A 69 -15.86 -16.55 9.27
C LYS A 69 -15.09 -16.09 8.06
N ILE A 70 -14.65 -14.83 8.10
CA ILE A 70 -13.72 -14.28 7.12
C ILE A 70 -12.58 -13.56 7.81
N SER A 71 -11.42 -13.47 7.14
CA SER A 71 -10.33 -12.62 7.54
C SER A 71 -10.67 -11.17 7.16
N GLY A 72 -10.81 -10.29 8.15
CA GLY A 72 -11.15 -8.89 7.96
C GLY A 72 -9.97 -7.97 8.24
N ARG A 73 -9.62 -7.11 7.28
CA ARG A 73 -8.62 -6.05 7.47
C ARG A 73 -9.24 -4.86 8.16
N LEU A 74 -8.52 -4.25 9.10
CA LEU A 74 -9.02 -3.13 9.92
C LEU A 74 -9.37 -1.91 9.06
N ASN A 75 -8.52 -1.51 8.11
CA ASN A 75 -8.78 -0.37 7.22
C ASN A 75 -10.10 -0.54 6.43
N ARG A 76 -10.39 -1.73 5.92
CA ARG A 76 -11.64 -2.00 5.20
C ARG A 76 -12.84 -2.01 6.14
N LEU A 77 -12.68 -2.52 7.36
CA LEU A 77 -13.74 -2.52 8.37
C LEU A 77 -14.13 -1.09 8.76
N VAL A 78 -13.14 -0.24 9.01
CA VAL A 78 -13.34 1.18 9.31
C VAL A 78 -14.03 1.87 8.12
N TYR A 79 -13.41 1.79 6.95
CA TYR A 79 -13.89 2.48 5.75
C TYR A 79 -15.33 2.09 5.40
N SER A 80 -15.65 0.78 5.37
CA SER A 80 -16.99 0.32 4.98
C SER A 80 -18.09 0.72 5.96
N ASN A 81 -17.79 0.98 7.21
CA ASN A 81 -18.79 1.40 8.20
C ASN A 81 -18.96 2.92 8.29
N ILE A 82 -17.99 3.71 7.86
CA ILE A 82 -18.04 5.18 7.88
C ILE A 82 -18.42 5.74 6.51
N TYR A 83 -17.72 5.32 5.46
CA TYR A 83 -17.85 5.89 4.13
C TYR A 83 -18.71 5.04 3.18
N GLY A 84 -19.00 3.77 3.55
CA GLY A 84 -19.87 2.89 2.80
C GLY A 84 -19.14 1.91 1.88
N GLU A 85 -19.70 1.68 0.71
CA GLU A 85 -19.24 0.63 -0.20
C GLU A 85 -17.83 0.89 -0.74
N ILE A 86 -17.06 -0.20 -0.89
CA ILE A 86 -15.77 -0.20 -1.59
C ILE A 86 -16.00 -0.83 -2.97
N PRO A 87 -16.10 -0.03 -4.05
CA PRO A 87 -16.40 -0.55 -5.38
C PRO A 87 -15.34 -1.54 -5.88
N LYS A 88 -15.74 -2.42 -6.79
CA LYS A 88 -14.81 -3.38 -7.41
C LYS A 88 -13.70 -2.62 -8.14
N GLY A 89 -12.44 -3.03 -7.92
CA GLY A 89 -11.27 -2.39 -8.53
C GLY A 89 -10.67 -1.25 -7.69
N TYR A 90 -11.31 -0.89 -6.56
CA TYR A 90 -10.79 0.10 -5.62
C TYR A 90 -10.13 -0.57 -4.41
N GLU A 91 -9.17 0.12 -3.84
CA GLU A 91 -8.42 -0.26 -2.65
C GLU A 91 -8.49 0.86 -1.60
N ILE A 92 -8.28 0.50 -0.32
CA ILE A 92 -8.16 1.48 0.76
C ILE A 92 -6.69 1.73 1.02
N ASP A 93 -6.27 2.96 0.78
CA ASP A 93 -4.91 3.46 0.97
C ASP A 93 -4.79 4.25 2.27
N HIS A 94 -3.61 4.22 2.89
CA HIS A 94 -3.26 5.03 4.06
C HIS A 94 -2.53 6.28 3.58
N ILE A 95 -3.09 7.46 3.85
CA ILE A 95 -2.58 8.76 3.37
C ILE A 95 -1.15 8.97 3.86
N ASP A 96 -0.87 8.66 5.12
CA ASP A 96 0.45 8.77 5.75
C ASP A 96 1.38 7.58 5.45
N ARG A 97 0.93 6.58 4.65
CA ARG A 97 1.62 5.33 4.34
C ARG A 97 1.88 4.41 5.56
N ASN A 98 1.35 4.75 6.73
CA ASN A 98 1.43 3.92 7.93
C ASN A 98 0.22 2.99 8.01
N ARG A 99 0.41 1.70 7.68
CA ARG A 99 -0.65 0.68 7.69
C ARG A 99 -1.22 0.38 9.08
N LYS A 100 -0.59 0.87 10.14
CA LYS A 100 -1.08 0.77 11.53
C LYS A 100 -2.01 1.92 11.89
N ASN A 101 -1.93 3.05 11.19
CA ASN A 101 -2.79 4.21 11.40
C ASN A 101 -4.10 4.05 10.65
N ASN A 102 -5.08 3.40 11.28
CA ASN A 102 -6.39 3.12 10.68
C ASN A 102 -7.48 4.08 11.15
N PHE A 103 -7.12 5.29 11.60
CA PHE A 103 -8.09 6.34 11.86
C PHE A 103 -8.78 6.75 10.55
N PRO A 104 -10.09 7.05 10.60
CA PRO A 104 -10.88 7.32 9.38
C PRO A 104 -10.27 8.39 8.46
N GLU A 105 -9.82 9.49 9.03
CA GLU A 105 -9.21 10.62 8.33
C GLU A 105 -7.93 10.29 7.57
N ASN A 106 -7.28 9.17 7.93
CA ASN A 106 -6.09 8.67 7.26
C ASN A 106 -6.40 7.66 6.14
N LEU A 107 -7.67 7.31 5.93
CA LEU A 107 -8.08 6.30 4.95
C LEU A 107 -8.74 6.95 3.74
N ARG A 108 -8.32 6.58 2.54
CA ARG A 108 -8.92 7.03 1.29
C ARG A 108 -9.17 5.88 0.32
N LEU A 109 -10.19 6.06 -0.53
CA LEU A 109 -10.47 5.16 -1.64
C LEU A 109 -9.61 5.55 -2.84
N VAL A 110 -8.90 4.60 -3.40
CA VAL A 110 -8.03 4.80 -4.58
C VAL A 110 -8.22 3.66 -5.58
N THR A 111 -8.00 3.94 -6.85
CA THR A 111 -7.88 2.88 -7.84
C THR A 111 -6.58 2.09 -7.64
N LYS A 112 -6.53 0.88 -8.19
CA LYS A 112 -5.29 0.07 -8.16
C LYS A 112 -4.11 0.77 -8.84
N ILE A 113 -4.37 1.57 -9.87
CA ILE A 113 -3.34 2.34 -10.59
C ILE A 113 -2.78 3.42 -9.68
N GLU A 114 -3.64 4.24 -9.06
CA GLU A 114 -3.24 5.28 -8.11
C GLU A 114 -2.47 4.69 -6.92
N ASN A 115 -2.98 3.59 -6.33
CA ASN A 115 -2.31 2.93 -5.22
C ASN A 115 -0.91 2.41 -5.61
N ASN A 116 -0.74 1.87 -6.81
CA ASN A 116 0.57 1.46 -7.31
C ASN A 116 1.52 2.64 -7.56
N GLN A 117 1.00 3.79 -7.97
CA GLN A 117 1.80 5.02 -8.13
C GLN A 117 2.24 5.59 -6.77
N ASN A 118 1.45 5.38 -5.71
CA ASN A 118 1.77 5.80 -4.34
C ASN A 118 2.81 4.91 -3.64
N LYS A 119 3.10 3.72 -4.19
CA LYS A 119 4.12 2.84 -3.61
C LYS A 119 5.50 3.46 -3.78
N ASP A 120 6.21 3.63 -2.67
CA ASP A 120 7.59 4.13 -2.63
C ASP A 120 8.61 3.02 -2.95
N ILE A 121 8.31 2.24 -4.02
CA ILE A 121 9.16 1.14 -4.52
C ILE A 121 9.88 1.54 -5.82
N LYS A 122 10.16 2.84 -5.99
CA LYS A 122 10.90 3.35 -7.15
C LYS A 122 12.40 3.38 -6.84
N GLY A 123 13.17 3.18 -7.89
CA GLY A 123 14.60 3.21 -7.76
C GLY A 123 15.16 2.00 -6.97
N GLU A 124 16.19 2.22 -6.18
CA GLU A 124 16.88 1.18 -5.39
C GLU A 124 16.02 0.56 -4.28
N LYS A 125 14.90 1.21 -3.88
CA LYS A 125 13.93 0.65 -2.93
C LYS A 125 13.10 -0.50 -3.52
N ASN A 126 13.17 -0.73 -4.83
CA ASN A 126 12.62 -1.93 -5.45
C ASN A 126 13.51 -3.13 -5.10
N GLY A 127 12.99 -4.13 -4.41
CA GLY A 127 13.74 -5.34 -4.02
C GLY A 127 14.34 -6.15 -5.17
N PHE A 128 13.97 -5.86 -6.41
CA PHE A 128 14.57 -6.42 -7.63
C PHE A 128 15.53 -5.44 -8.33
N ALA A 129 15.81 -4.28 -7.74
CA ALA A 129 16.74 -3.34 -8.33
C ALA A 129 18.19 -3.86 -8.20
N ILE A 130 18.87 -3.99 -9.34
CA ILE A 130 20.28 -4.37 -9.42
C ILE A 130 21.16 -3.13 -9.26
N LEU A 131 20.64 -1.93 -9.60
CA LEU A 131 21.36 -0.66 -9.58
C LEU A 131 20.93 0.21 -8.40
N THR A 132 21.88 0.92 -7.78
CA THR A 132 21.61 1.99 -6.83
C THR A 132 21.18 3.27 -7.54
N ASN A 133 20.59 4.21 -6.81
CA ASN A 133 20.25 5.54 -7.36
C ASN A 133 21.48 6.28 -7.88
N THR A 134 22.62 6.17 -7.20
CA THR A 134 23.89 6.79 -7.61
C THR A 134 24.39 6.22 -8.93
N GLN A 135 24.40 4.90 -9.08
CA GLN A 135 24.78 4.23 -10.33
C GLN A 135 23.88 4.62 -11.50
N VAL A 136 22.57 4.75 -11.28
CA VAL A 136 21.65 5.17 -12.34
C VAL A 136 21.91 6.60 -12.80
N ARG A 137 22.23 7.50 -11.87
CA ARG A 137 22.63 8.88 -12.20
C ARG A 137 23.90 8.93 -13.03
N GLU A 138 24.92 8.19 -12.61
CA GLU A 138 26.19 8.03 -13.34
C GLU A 138 25.99 7.46 -14.75
N ILE A 139 25.22 6.38 -14.89
CA ILE A 139 24.84 5.79 -16.16
C ILE A 139 24.22 6.83 -17.09
N LEU A 140 23.24 7.60 -16.58
CA LEU A 140 22.56 8.60 -17.40
C LEU A 140 23.52 9.71 -17.86
N GLU A 141 24.40 10.20 -16.99
CA GLU A 141 25.39 11.20 -17.36
C GLU A 141 26.37 10.67 -18.41
N LEU A 142 26.92 9.47 -18.23
CA LEU A 142 27.79 8.83 -19.24
C LEU A 142 27.11 8.67 -20.60
N VAL A 143 25.82 8.33 -20.61
CA VAL A 143 25.03 8.21 -21.86
C VAL A 143 24.78 9.55 -22.51
N LEU A 144 24.51 10.61 -21.73
CA LEU A 144 24.19 11.95 -22.24
C LEU A 144 25.43 12.69 -22.71
N THR A 145 26.58 12.45 -22.09
CA THR A 145 27.86 13.06 -22.47
C THR A 145 28.60 12.29 -23.57
N HIS A 146 28.05 11.15 -24.02
CA HIS A 146 28.66 10.30 -25.04
C HIS A 146 30.10 9.84 -24.73
N GLN A 147 30.48 9.78 -23.44
CA GLN A 147 31.81 9.36 -23.00
C GLN A 147 32.07 7.87 -23.24
N LYS A 148 30.99 7.05 -23.20
CA LYS A 148 31.03 5.62 -23.49
C LYS A 148 29.83 5.20 -24.32
N THR A 149 29.97 4.12 -25.06
CA THR A 149 28.83 3.50 -25.76
C THR A 149 27.89 2.83 -24.74
N LYS A 150 26.62 2.72 -25.09
CA LYS A 150 25.63 2.02 -24.21
C LYS A 150 25.99 0.57 -23.93
N ALA A 151 26.73 -0.09 -24.84
CA ALA A 151 27.19 -1.46 -24.66
C ALA A 151 28.30 -1.54 -23.61
N GLU A 152 29.28 -0.64 -23.66
CA GLU A 152 30.33 -0.52 -22.64
C GLU A 152 29.77 -0.22 -21.27
N ILE A 153 28.85 0.75 -21.18
CA ILE A 153 28.17 1.11 -19.92
C ILE A 153 27.41 -0.11 -19.36
N ALA A 154 26.68 -0.84 -20.23
CA ALA A 154 25.96 -2.03 -19.80
C ALA A 154 26.89 -3.09 -19.20
N LYS A 155 28.07 -3.30 -19.82
CA LYS A 155 29.10 -4.20 -19.31
C LYS A 155 29.72 -3.74 -18.00
N ASP A 156 30.06 -2.44 -17.87
CA ASP A 156 30.68 -1.86 -16.67
C ASP A 156 29.79 -1.96 -15.43
N PHE A 157 28.48 -1.78 -15.61
CA PHE A 157 27.49 -1.81 -14.53
C PHE A 157 26.80 -3.18 -14.36
N GLY A 158 27.17 -4.20 -15.12
CA GLY A 158 26.60 -5.55 -15.01
C GLY A 158 25.11 -5.63 -15.37
N VAL A 159 24.64 -4.79 -16.28
CA VAL A 159 23.23 -4.73 -16.68
C VAL A 159 23.05 -4.98 -18.19
N THR A 160 21.80 -5.16 -18.61
CA THR A 160 21.51 -5.34 -20.04
C THR A 160 21.49 -4.00 -20.79
N PHE A 161 21.76 -4.05 -22.08
CA PHE A 161 21.61 -2.91 -23.00
C PHE A 161 20.17 -2.32 -22.93
N ALA A 162 19.16 -3.17 -22.76
CA ALA A 162 17.77 -2.74 -22.60
C ALA A 162 17.57 -1.88 -21.33
N THR A 163 18.27 -2.19 -20.23
CA THR A 163 18.28 -1.39 -19.01
C THR A 163 18.81 0.02 -19.27
N ILE A 164 19.94 0.14 -19.97
CA ILE A 164 20.52 1.44 -20.33
C ILE A 164 19.56 2.25 -21.22
N LYS A 165 18.91 1.61 -22.20
CA LYS A 165 17.88 2.26 -23.04
C LYS A 165 16.70 2.75 -22.20
N ALA A 166 16.24 1.96 -21.22
CA ALA A 166 15.11 2.33 -20.35
C ALA A 166 15.45 3.51 -19.43
N ILE A 167 16.67 3.58 -18.88
CA ILE A 167 17.16 4.73 -18.11
C ILE A 167 17.22 5.97 -19.02
N ARG A 168 17.84 5.90 -20.18
CA ARG A 168 17.98 7.01 -21.14
C ARG A 168 16.63 7.54 -21.64
N SER A 169 15.63 6.66 -21.79
CA SER A 169 14.29 7.06 -22.22
C SER A 169 13.43 7.63 -21.10
N GLY A 170 13.87 7.54 -19.84
CA GLY A 170 13.06 7.91 -18.66
C GLY A 170 11.91 6.93 -18.35
N ARG A 171 11.87 5.76 -19.01
CA ARG A 171 10.84 4.73 -18.73
C ARG A 171 10.97 4.21 -17.30
N ASN A 172 12.20 3.98 -16.86
CA ASN A 172 12.53 3.56 -15.51
C ASN A 172 13.37 4.64 -14.83
N TRP A 173 13.29 4.73 -13.51
CA TRP A 173 14.12 5.62 -12.69
C TRP A 173 13.93 7.13 -12.91
N LEU A 174 12.84 7.56 -13.55
CA LEU A 174 12.59 8.97 -13.83
C LEU A 174 12.61 9.83 -12.56
N SER A 175 12.10 9.32 -11.42
CA SER A 175 12.13 10.03 -10.14
C SER A 175 13.54 10.33 -9.62
N VAL A 176 14.56 9.55 -10.06
CA VAL A 176 15.96 9.69 -9.67
C VAL A 176 16.73 10.56 -10.65
N THR A 177 16.28 10.64 -11.90
CA THR A 177 17.03 11.22 -13.03
C THR A 177 16.40 12.46 -13.63
N LYS A 178 15.24 12.92 -13.10
CA LYS A 178 14.50 14.06 -13.65
C LYS A 178 15.32 15.34 -13.66
N ASP A 179 16.08 15.61 -12.63
CA ASP A 179 16.97 16.77 -12.51
C ASP A 179 18.12 16.73 -13.52
N ILE A 180 18.67 15.56 -13.81
CA ILE A 180 19.71 15.37 -14.84
C ILE A 180 19.11 15.63 -16.22
N PHE A 181 17.92 15.12 -16.54
CA PHE A 181 17.27 15.44 -17.79
C PHE A 181 17.03 16.95 -17.96
N ALA A 182 16.59 17.63 -16.89
CA ALA A 182 16.40 19.08 -16.89
C ALA A 182 17.73 19.83 -17.14
N LYS A 183 18.83 19.42 -16.49
CA LYS A 183 20.18 19.97 -16.69
C LYS A 183 20.62 19.95 -18.16
N TYR A 184 20.22 18.91 -18.88
CA TYR A 184 20.55 18.76 -20.32
C TYR A 184 19.43 19.24 -21.25
N GLY A 185 18.44 19.98 -20.77
CA GLY A 185 17.33 20.55 -21.56
C GLY A 185 16.36 19.51 -22.11
N ILE A 186 16.34 18.30 -21.54
CA ILE A 186 15.49 17.20 -22.00
C ILE A 186 14.21 17.17 -21.15
N GLN A 187 13.07 17.46 -21.76
CA GLN A 187 11.77 17.31 -21.10
C GLN A 187 11.38 15.82 -20.98
N LYS A 188 11.02 15.38 -19.76
CA LYS A 188 10.57 14.02 -19.45
C LYS A 188 9.42 14.03 -18.44
#